data_c7f7765eb7bd839554538330b9fb0cb1
#
_entry.id   c7f7765eb7bd839554538330b9fb0cb1
#
_cell.length_a   1.000
_cell.length_b   1.000
_cell.length_c   1.000
_cell.angle_alpha   90.00
_cell.angle_beta   90.00
_cell.angle_gamma   90.00
#
_symmetry.space_group_name_H-M   'P 1'
#
loop_
_entity.id
_entity.type
_entity.pdbx_description
1 polymer ?
#
loop_
_entity_poly.entity_id
_entity_poly.type
_entity_poly.pdbx_seq_one_letter_code
_entity_poly.pdbx_strand_id
1 'polypeptide(L)'
;MRDFHEISQDLLAAVEEFVDRHRLGRDFLEFYLVPMSSAVWSTEPGRMLDFPALSLIRFFQNHGFLGVTTHHPWFTVSGGSQTYRDKILAAFDPVRLPAKVVAVSEGERSARVRLEDGAEIEFDRVIIAAHADEALGMLSAPDADQQRLLSAFRYQQNTATLHTDASVMPRARRAWASWNYRVERLPGGETRATTHYWMNALQGVSKKRNYFVSINGAESIPDSAVLYRTTYHHPVYTLEAMRAQGELPGLNTRSPG
;
A
#
# COMPACT_ATOMS: atom_id res chain seq x y z
N MET A 1 30.85 9.83 18.19
CA MET A 1 29.50 10.39 17.93
C MET A 1 29.46 10.69 16.44
N ARG A 2 28.67 9.96 15.63
CA ARG A 2 28.57 10.25 14.19
C ARG A 2 27.90 11.61 14.02
N ASP A 3 28.35 12.39 13.05
CA ASP A 3 27.79 13.69 12.75
C ASP A 3 26.32 13.51 12.33
N PHE A 4 25.44 14.40 12.81
CA PHE A 4 23.99 14.37 12.51
C PHE A 4 23.73 14.44 10.98
N HIS A 5 24.67 15.05 10.26
CA HIS A 5 24.62 15.13 8.80
C HIS A 5 24.86 13.79 8.11
N GLU A 6 25.82 12.97 8.61
CA GLU A 6 26.07 11.61 8.11
C GLU A 6 24.86 10.70 8.37
N ILE A 7 24.27 10.76 9.56
CA ILE A 7 23.07 9.97 9.91
C ILE A 7 21.88 10.36 9.01
N SER A 8 21.73 11.64 8.68
CA SER A 8 20.63 12.08 7.80
C SER A 8 20.81 11.61 6.35
N GLN A 9 22.04 11.55 5.83
CA GLN A 9 22.31 11.02 4.50
C GLN A 9 22.12 9.51 4.44
N ASP A 10 22.53 8.78 5.46
CA ASP A 10 22.30 7.33 5.58
C ASP A 10 20.81 6.97 5.55
N LEU A 11 19.98 7.76 6.19
CA LEU A 11 18.53 7.53 6.24
C LEU A 11 17.82 7.84 4.92
N LEU A 12 18.43 8.63 4.03
CA LEU A 12 17.92 8.90 2.68
C LEU A 12 18.42 7.90 1.63
N ALA A 13 19.27 6.96 2.03
CA ALA A 13 19.74 5.88 1.16
C ALA A 13 18.64 4.85 0.89
N ALA A 14 18.81 4.05 -0.15
CA ALA A 14 18.04 2.84 -0.36
C ALA A 14 18.36 1.78 0.70
N VAL A 15 17.44 0.85 0.93
CA VAL A 15 17.60 -0.22 1.94
C VAL A 15 18.87 -1.04 1.70
N GLU A 16 19.18 -1.38 0.46
CA GLU A 16 20.37 -2.15 0.12
C GLU A 16 21.64 -1.42 0.57
N GLU A 17 21.79 -0.16 0.16
CA GLU A 17 22.94 0.68 0.53
C GLU A 17 23.06 0.84 2.05
N PHE A 18 21.92 1.01 2.75
CA PHE A 18 21.89 1.11 4.20
C PHE A 18 22.37 -0.18 4.88
N VAL A 19 21.88 -1.34 4.43
CA VAL A 19 22.25 -2.65 4.97
C VAL A 19 23.75 -2.93 4.77
N ASP A 20 24.29 -2.64 3.59
CA ASP A 20 25.71 -2.84 3.27
C ASP A 20 26.60 -1.90 4.09
N ARG A 21 26.26 -0.63 4.16
CA ARG A 21 27.02 0.39 4.90
C ARG A 21 27.08 0.06 6.39
N HIS A 22 25.97 -0.44 6.97
CA HIS A 22 25.90 -0.81 8.39
C HIS A 22 26.30 -2.27 8.66
N ARG A 23 26.65 -3.05 7.64
CA ARG A 23 27.07 -4.46 7.75
C ARG A 23 26.06 -5.31 8.55
N LEU A 24 24.76 -5.15 8.27
CA LEU A 24 23.71 -5.84 9.01
C LEU A 24 23.62 -7.35 8.72
N GLY A 25 24.34 -7.82 7.69
CA GLY A 25 24.41 -9.22 7.33
C GLY A 25 23.29 -9.67 6.39
N ARG A 26 23.64 -10.64 5.56
CA ARG A 26 22.78 -11.15 4.49
C ARG A 26 21.56 -11.91 5.04
N ASP A 27 21.76 -12.69 6.09
CA ASP A 27 20.66 -13.45 6.72
C ASP A 27 19.58 -12.53 7.29
N PHE A 28 19.98 -11.41 7.90
CA PHE A 28 19.03 -10.40 8.36
C PHE A 28 18.23 -9.80 7.20
N LEU A 29 18.89 -9.50 6.10
CA LEU A 29 18.24 -8.97 4.90
C LEU A 29 17.26 -10.00 4.31
N GLU A 30 17.72 -11.24 4.06
CA GLU A 30 16.95 -12.26 3.33
C GLU A 30 15.83 -12.90 4.15
N PHE A 31 16.02 -13.08 5.47
CA PHE A 31 15.06 -13.81 6.31
C PHE A 31 14.19 -12.92 7.20
N TYR A 32 14.50 -11.65 7.31
CA TYR A 32 13.71 -10.74 8.13
C TYR A 32 13.30 -9.48 7.37
N LEU A 33 14.26 -8.66 6.95
CA LEU A 33 13.99 -7.30 6.46
C LEU A 33 13.16 -7.31 5.18
N VAL A 34 13.63 -8.02 4.15
CA VAL A 34 12.92 -8.10 2.86
C VAL A 34 11.58 -8.83 3.00
N PRO A 35 11.46 -10.01 3.64
CA PRO A 35 10.17 -10.68 3.79
C PRO A 35 9.15 -9.84 4.54
N MET A 36 9.54 -9.23 5.67
CA MET A 36 8.64 -8.43 6.48
C MET A 36 8.15 -7.19 5.74
N SER A 37 9.06 -6.45 5.11
CA SER A 37 8.71 -5.26 4.36
C SER A 37 7.91 -5.59 3.10
N SER A 38 8.29 -6.60 2.34
CA SER A 38 7.52 -7.06 1.17
C SER A 38 6.09 -7.47 1.53
N ALA A 39 5.89 -8.14 2.67
CA ALA A 39 4.57 -8.52 3.15
C ALA A 39 3.71 -7.29 3.51
N VAL A 40 4.31 -6.27 4.13
CA VAL A 40 3.60 -5.05 4.56
C VAL A 40 3.15 -4.22 3.35
N TRP A 41 4.05 -4.02 2.37
CA TRP A 41 3.77 -3.15 1.22
C TRP A 41 3.33 -3.89 -0.05
N SER A 42 3.18 -5.22 0.03
CA SER A 42 2.84 -6.06 -1.13
C SER A 42 3.78 -5.80 -2.31
N THR A 43 5.06 -5.55 -2.02
CA THR A 43 6.10 -5.20 -2.98
C THR A 43 7.01 -6.40 -3.23
N GLU A 44 7.45 -6.58 -4.48
CA GLU A 44 8.39 -7.63 -4.84
C GLU A 44 9.72 -7.50 -4.08
N PRO A 45 10.37 -8.61 -3.68
CA PRO A 45 11.61 -8.59 -2.91
C PRO A 45 12.72 -7.72 -3.49
N GLY A 46 12.94 -7.80 -4.81
CA GLY A 46 13.97 -7.00 -5.48
C GLY A 46 13.72 -5.49 -5.41
N ARG A 47 12.46 -5.07 -5.46
CA ARG A 47 12.09 -3.65 -5.34
C ARG A 47 12.18 -3.12 -3.92
N MET A 48 12.13 -4.00 -2.91
CA MET A 48 12.31 -3.57 -1.52
C MET A 48 13.73 -3.09 -1.23
N LEU A 49 14.70 -3.50 -2.03
CA LEU A 49 16.08 -3.05 -1.91
C LEU A 49 16.24 -1.56 -2.27
N ASP A 50 15.42 -1.07 -3.20
CA ASP A 50 15.37 0.34 -3.62
C ASP A 50 14.51 1.21 -2.69
N PHE A 51 13.86 0.59 -1.69
CA PHE A 51 12.96 1.28 -0.77
C PHE A 51 13.75 2.26 0.12
N PRO A 52 13.19 3.46 0.41
CA PRO A 52 13.87 4.41 1.27
C PRO A 52 14.05 3.88 2.70
N ALA A 53 15.28 3.74 3.16
CA ALA A 53 15.61 3.19 4.49
C ALA A 53 14.92 3.97 5.62
N LEU A 54 14.83 5.29 5.50
CA LEU A 54 14.13 6.15 6.47
C LEU A 54 12.66 5.76 6.66
N SER A 55 11.93 5.54 5.57
CA SER A 55 10.51 5.15 5.62
C SER A 55 10.33 3.80 6.29
N LEU A 56 11.20 2.84 5.94
CA LEU A 56 11.18 1.50 6.53
C LEU A 56 11.48 1.53 8.03
N ILE A 57 12.54 2.23 8.44
CA ILE A 57 12.96 2.32 9.85
C ILE A 57 11.87 3.02 10.68
N ARG A 58 11.29 4.12 10.20
CA ARG A 58 10.18 4.81 10.87
C ARG A 58 8.96 3.92 11.02
N PHE A 59 8.62 3.18 9.98
CA PHE A 59 7.51 2.24 10.04
C PHE A 59 7.78 1.15 11.10
N PHE A 60 8.96 0.53 11.08
CA PHE A 60 9.33 -0.51 12.04
C PHE A 60 9.35 0.03 13.48
N GLN A 61 9.86 1.24 13.68
CA GLN A 61 9.84 1.90 14.99
C GLN A 61 8.40 2.13 15.49
N ASN A 62 7.54 2.70 14.64
CA ASN A 62 6.15 3.01 14.99
C ASN A 62 5.31 1.77 15.28
N HIS A 63 5.67 0.62 14.70
CA HIS A 63 4.94 -0.66 14.87
C HIS A 63 5.62 -1.60 15.87
N GLY A 64 6.70 -1.18 16.50
CA GLY A 64 7.43 -1.99 17.49
C GLY A 64 8.20 -3.16 16.88
N PHE A 65 8.55 -3.12 15.59
CA PHE A 65 9.27 -4.19 14.89
C PHE A 65 10.78 -4.16 15.08
N LEU A 66 11.32 -3.16 15.77
CA LEU A 66 12.76 -3.06 16.07
C LEU A 66 13.18 -3.85 17.33
N GLY A 67 12.26 -4.51 18.00
CA GLY A 67 12.56 -5.30 19.20
C GLY A 67 11.72 -6.56 19.29
N VAL A 68 12.21 -7.56 20.03
CA VAL A 68 11.57 -8.88 20.14
C VAL A 68 10.26 -8.83 20.94
N THR A 69 10.14 -7.91 21.89
CA THR A 69 8.99 -7.82 22.82
C THR A 69 8.21 -6.51 22.69
N THR A 70 8.51 -5.71 21.68
CA THR A 70 7.96 -4.36 21.50
C THR A 70 6.75 -4.30 20.58
N HIS A 71 6.29 -5.44 20.06
CA HIS A 71 5.14 -5.51 19.15
C HIS A 71 3.86 -5.01 19.81
N HIS A 72 3.17 -4.09 19.15
CA HIS A 72 1.86 -3.63 19.59
C HIS A 72 0.78 -4.67 19.28
N PRO A 73 -0.27 -4.80 20.13
CA PRO A 73 -1.41 -5.64 19.80
C PRO A 73 -2.14 -5.08 18.57
N TRP A 74 -2.53 -5.98 17.67
CA TRP A 74 -3.28 -5.65 16.47
C TRP A 74 -4.77 -5.73 16.74
N PHE A 75 -5.50 -4.76 16.20
CA PHE A 75 -6.96 -4.70 16.28
C PHE A 75 -7.56 -4.57 14.88
N THR A 76 -8.77 -5.07 14.73
CA THR A 76 -9.57 -4.88 13.52
C THR A 76 -10.97 -4.38 13.88
N VAL A 77 -11.63 -3.71 12.96
CA VAL A 77 -12.98 -3.22 13.18
C VAL A 77 -13.96 -4.39 13.12
N SER A 78 -14.75 -4.59 14.19
CA SER A 78 -15.81 -5.59 14.19
C SER A 78 -16.83 -5.30 13.10
N GLY A 79 -17.14 -6.28 12.26
CA GLY A 79 -18.01 -6.12 11.10
C GLY A 79 -17.34 -5.55 9.85
N GLY A 80 -16.01 -5.32 9.91
CA GLY A 80 -15.21 -4.81 8.77
C GLY A 80 -15.29 -3.29 8.61
N SER A 81 -14.51 -2.75 7.68
CA SER A 81 -14.39 -1.31 7.44
C SER A 81 -15.70 -0.65 6.92
N GLN A 82 -16.61 -1.43 6.36
CA GLN A 82 -17.94 -0.92 5.98
C GLN A 82 -18.66 -0.28 7.17
N THR A 83 -18.47 -0.80 8.38
CA THR A 83 -19.15 -0.31 9.58
C THR A 83 -18.86 1.15 9.88
N TYR A 84 -17.61 1.60 9.79
CA TYR A 84 -17.28 3.01 10.00
C TYR A 84 -17.54 3.85 8.75
N ARG A 85 -17.32 3.28 7.54
CA ARG A 85 -17.65 3.94 6.28
C ARG A 85 -19.13 4.37 6.27
N ASP A 86 -20.03 3.45 6.57
CA ASP A 86 -21.47 3.71 6.52
C ASP A 86 -21.90 4.75 7.57
N LYS A 87 -21.28 4.72 8.76
CA LYS A 87 -21.49 5.74 9.79
C LYS A 87 -21.04 7.14 9.36
N ILE A 88 -19.88 7.22 8.68
CA ILE A 88 -19.37 8.49 8.16
C ILE A 88 -20.30 8.99 7.05
N LEU A 89 -20.63 8.14 6.08
CA LEU A 89 -21.47 8.53 4.94
C LEU A 89 -22.86 8.97 5.36
N ALA A 90 -23.43 8.38 6.44
CA ALA A 90 -24.73 8.80 6.97
C ALA A 90 -24.76 10.24 7.52
N ALA A 91 -23.61 10.85 7.76
CA ALA A 91 -23.50 12.25 8.19
C ALA A 91 -23.49 13.25 7.01
N PHE A 92 -23.42 12.76 5.77
CA PHE A 92 -23.40 13.59 4.56
C PHE A 92 -24.69 13.37 3.75
N ASP A 93 -25.29 14.46 3.31
CA ASP A 93 -26.49 14.45 2.48
C ASP A 93 -26.33 15.44 1.32
N PRO A 94 -26.61 15.04 0.08
CA PRO A 94 -26.72 13.68 -0.46
C PRO A 94 -25.38 13.12 -0.94
N VAL A 95 -25.11 11.84 -0.66
CA VAL A 95 -23.97 11.14 -1.25
C VAL A 95 -24.38 10.54 -2.59
N ARG A 96 -23.71 10.96 -3.67
CA ARG A 96 -23.91 10.37 -5.01
C ARG A 96 -22.96 9.19 -5.18
N LEU A 97 -23.49 7.97 -5.11
CA LEU A 97 -22.75 6.73 -5.32
C LEU A 97 -23.55 5.79 -6.26
N PRO A 98 -22.92 5.14 -7.23
CA PRO A 98 -21.58 5.42 -7.76
C PRO A 98 -21.58 6.63 -8.71
N ALA A 99 -20.56 7.47 -8.63
CA ALA A 99 -20.34 8.56 -9.59
C ALA A 99 -18.88 8.48 -10.06
N LYS A 100 -18.67 8.25 -11.35
CA LYS A 100 -17.34 8.21 -11.92
C LYS A 100 -16.94 9.61 -12.37
N VAL A 101 -16.04 10.21 -11.63
CA VAL A 101 -15.43 11.50 -11.99
C VAL A 101 -14.42 11.28 -13.10
N VAL A 102 -14.52 12.04 -14.19
CA VAL A 102 -13.60 11.96 -15.34
C VAL A 102 -12.75 13.20 -15.50
N ALA A 103 -13.18 14.35 -14.95
CA ALA A 103 -12.39 15.57 -14.99
C ALA A 103 -12.72 16.49 -13.82
N VAL A 104 -11.70 17.22 -13.38
CA VAL A 104 -11.80 18.32 -12.42
C VAL A 104 -11.11 19.53 -13.03
N SER A 105 -11.78 20.66 -13.06
CA SER A 105 -11.22 21.94 -13.52
C SER A 105 -11.34 22.99 -12.44
N GLU A 106 -10.29 23.78 -12.26
CA GLU A 106 -10.26 24.90 -11.34
C GLU A 106 -10.87 26.15 -12.02
N GLY A 107 -11.70 26.89 -11.29
CA GLY A 107 -12.17 28.22 -11.63
C GLY A 107 -11.56 29.25 -10.67
N GLU A 108 -11.94 30.53 -10.83
CA GLU A 108 -11.41 31.60 -9.96
C GLU A 108 -11.85 31.48 -8.49
N ARG A 109 -13.03 30.95 -8.23
CA ARG A 109 -13.61 30.80 -6.87
C ARG A 109 -14.33 29.49 -6.64
N SER A 110 -14.32 28.60 -7.61
CA SER A 110 -15.03 27.31 -7.58
C SER A 110 -14.24 26.25 -8.34
N ALA A 111 -14.60 25.00 -8.15
CA ALA A 111 -14.09 23.90 -8.95
C ALA A 111 -15.26 23.17 -9.62
N ARG A 112 -15.07 22.70 -10.84
CA ARG A 112 -16.06 21.97 -11.62
C ARG A 112 -15.66 20.54 -11.77
N VAL A 113 -16.58 19.64 -11.40
CA VAL A 113 -16.42 18.20 -11.51
C VAL A 113 -17.29 17.71 -12.68
N ARG A 114 -16.68 17.01 -13.63
CA ARG A 114 -17.37 16.35 -14.74
C ARG A 114 -17.42 14.86 -14.52
N LEU A 115 -18.62 14.30 -14.63
CA LEU A 115 -18.90 12.89 -14.53
C LEU A 115 -18.84 12.19 -15.89
N GLU A 116 -18.74 10.85 -15.89
CA GLU A 116 -18.69 10.03 -17.11
C GLU A 116 -19.96 10.15 -17.97
N ASP A 117 -21.13 10.39 -17.35
CA ASP A 117 -22.39 10.60 -18.04
C ASP A 117 -22.51 12.01 -18.68
N GLY A 118 -21.48 12.85 -18.57
CA GLY A 118 -21.42 14.19 -19.08
C GLY A 118 -21.97 15.27 -18.14
N ALA A 119 -22.52 14.90 -17.00
CA ALA A 119 -22.99 15.89 -16.01
C ALA A 119 -21.80 16.68 -15.44
N GLU A 120 -22.02 18.00 -15.31
CA GLU A 120 -21.07 18.92 -14.67
C GLU A 120 -21.68 19.48 -13.39
N ILE A 121 -20.89 19.49 -12.32
CA ILE A 121 -21.32 20.00 -11.01
C ILE A 121 -20.25 20.96 -10.52
N GLU A 122 -20.70 22.12 -10.07
CA GLU A 122 -19.82 23.14 -9.50
C GLU A 122 -19.83 23.05 -7.97
N PHE A 123 -18.65 23.19 -7.37
CA PHE A 123 -18.42 23.17 -5.92
C PHE A 123 -17.50 24.32 -5.54
N ASP A 124 -17.65 24.83 -4.32
CA ASP A 124 -16.72 25.81 -3.77
C ASP A 124 -15.30 25.25 -3.67
N ARG A 125 -15.19 23.95 -3.30
CA ARG A 125 -13.93 23.23 -3.15
C ARG A 125 -14.08 21.76 -3.51
N VAL A 126 -13.00 21.16 -4.03
CA VAL A 126 -12.92 19.72 -4.33
C VAL A 126 -11.70 19.12 -3.65
N ILE A 127 -11.90 18.00 -2.95
CA ILE A 127 -10.83 17.18 -2.40
C ILE A 127 -10.73 15.91 -3.25
N ILE A 128 -9.59 15.73 -3.92
CA ILE A 128 -9.32 14.54 -4.73
C ILE A 128 -8.61 13.52 -3.82
N ALA A 129 -9.36 12.51 -3.35
CA ALA A 129 -8.86 11.43 -2.50
C ALA A 129 -8.71 10.13 -3.32
N ALA A 130 -7.91 10.19 -4.39
CA ALA A 130 -7.61 9.09 -5.30
C ALA A 130 -6.10 8.79 -5.34
N HIS A 131 -5.70 7.77 -6.10
CA HIS A 131 -4.28 7.59 -6.41
C HIS A 131 -3.70 8.82 -7.13
N ALA A 132 -2.43 9.10 -6.94
CA ALA A 132 -1.81 10.31 -7.50
C ALA A 132 -1.83 10.34 -9.04
N ASP A 133 -1.66 9.20 -9.70
CA ASP A 133 -1.79 9.03 -11.15
C ASP A 133 -3.23 9.23 -11.63
N GLU A 134 -4.21 8.70 -10.90
CA GLU A 134 -5.63 8.91 -11.18
C GLU A 134 -6.02 10.39 -10.95
N ALA A 135 -5.54 10.99 -9.85
CA ALA A 135 -5.74 12.40 -9.56
C ALA A 135 -5.19 13.28 -10.68
N LEU A 136 -3.96 13.02 -11.13
CA LEU A 136 -3.34 13.72 -12.24
C LEU A 136 -4.15 13.56 -13.54
N GLY A 137 -4.65 12.36 -13.81
CA GLY A 137 -5.49 12.05 -14.97
C GLY A 137 -6.84 12.76 -14.96
N MET A 138 -7.38 13.10 -13.78
CA MET A 138 -8.62 13.86 -13.64
C MET A 138 -8.44 15.37 -13.79
N LEU A 139 -7.27 15.93 -13.52
CA LEU A 139 -7.02 17.36 -13.67
C LEU A 139 -7.09 17.77 -15.13
N SER A 140 -7.98 18.71 -15.47
CA SER A 140 -8.21 19.15 -16.86
C SER A 140 -7.03 19.94 -17.43
N ALA A 141 -6.31 20.68 -16.57
CA ALA A 141 -5.16 21.49 -16.96
C ALA A 141 -4.13 21.51 -15.81
N PRO A 142 -3.44 20.39 -15.57
CA PRO A 142 -2.45 20.33 -14.49
C PRO A 142 -1.28 21.28 -14.80
N ASP A 143 -0.86 22.04 -13.79
CA ASP A 143 0.34 22.86 -13.88
C ASP A 143 1.62 22.01 -13.82
N ALA A 144 2.77 22.66 -14.01
CA ALA A 144 4.06 21.97 -14.04
C ALA A 144 4.41 21.29 -12.70
N ASP A 145 4.03 21.87 -11.56
CA ASP A 145 4.27 21.31 -10.25
C ASP A 145 3.31 20.15 -9.96
N GLN A 146 2.03 20.27 -10.29
CA GLN A 146 1.05 19.16 -10.22
C GLN A 146 1.51 17.99 -11.07
N GLN A 147 1.94 18.23 -12.32
CA GLN A 147 2.47 17.20 -13.20
C GLN A 147 3.70 16.53 -12.60
N ARG A 148 4.67 17.29 -12.13
CA ARG A 148 5.94 16.81 -11.59
C ARG A 148 5.72 16.01 -10.28
N LEU A 149 4.97 16.56 -9.34
CA LEU A 149 4.83 15.98 -8.01
C LEU A 149 3.92 14.75 -8.02
N LEU A 150 2.79 14.78 -8.73
CA LEU A 150 1.87 13.63 -8.76
C LEU A 150 2.42 12.47 -9.59
N SER A 151 3.18 12.73 -10.66
CA SER A 151 3.81 11.67 -11.47
C SER A 151 4.95 10.93 -10.75
N ALA A 152 5.50 11.48 -9.67
CA ALA A 152 6.51 10.81 -8.86
C ALA A 152 5.97 9.59 -8.10
N PHE A 153 4.65 9.50 -7.90
CA PHE A 153 4.00 8.38 -7.22
C PHE A 153 3.57 7.34 -8.25
N ARG A 154 4.26 6.21 -8.22
CA ARG A 154 3.98 5.07 -9.10
C ARG A 154 3.22 4.00 -8.37
N TYR A 155 2.50 3.15 -9.11
CA TYR A 155 1.72 2.06 -8.55
C TYR A 155 2.09 0.75 -9.24
N GLN A 156 2.07 -0.33 -8.47
CA GLN A 156 2.22 -1.69 -8.97
C GLN A 156 0.90 -2.44 -8.85
N GLN A 157 0.61 -3.25 -9.86
CA GLN A 157 -0.56 -4.10 -9.88
C GLN A 157 -0.31 -5.35 -9.05
N ASN A 158 -1.25 -5.66 -8.14
CA ASN A 158 -1.26 -6.89 -7.37
C ASN A 158 -2.63 -7.57 -7.49
N THR A 159 -2.62 -8.87 -7.70
CA THR A 159 -3.85 -9.67 -7.72
C THR A 159 -4.14 -10.18 -6.31
N ALA A 160 -5.31 -9.85 -5.78
CA ALA A 160 -5.81 -10.39 -4.52
C ALA A 160 -6.85 -11.48 -4.80
N THR A 161 -6.65 -12.67 -4.25
CA THR A 161 -7.54 -13.82 -4.41
C THR A 161 -8.06 -14.25 -3.05
N LEU A 162 -9.37 -14.16 -2.85
CA LEU A 162 -10.07 -14.75 -1.70
C LEU A 162 -10.37 -16.22 -2.01
N HIS A 163 -9.93 -17.14 -1.16
CA HIS A 163 -10.06 -18.57 -1.41
C HIS A 163 -10.12 -19.38 -0.11
N THR A 164 -10.28 -20.70 -0.25
CA THR A 164 -10.37 -21.65 0.86
C THR A 164 -9.29 -22.74 0.83
N ASP A 165 -8.35 -22.65 -0.09
CA ASP A 165 -7.25 -23.59 -0.18
C ASP A 165 -6.20 -23.35 0.89
N ALA A 166 -6.05 -24.32 1.80
CA ALA A 166 -5.08 -24.27 2.89
C ALA A 166 -3.66 -24.74 2.50
N SER A 167 -3.45 -25.21 1.27
CA SER A 167 -2.14 -25.70 0.81
C SER A 167 -1.11 -24.58 0.67
N VAL A 168 -1.57 -23.32 0.59
CA VAL A 168 -0.72 -22.12 0.59
C VAL A 168 -0.02 -21.87 1.94
N MET A 169 -0.55 -22.46 3.01
CA MET A 169 -0.06 -22.25 4.37
C MET A 169 1.09 -23.21 4.73
N PRO A 170 1.90 -22.90 5.76
CA PRO A 170 2.91 -23.84 6.27
C PRO A 170 2.31 -25.19 6.62
N ARG A 171 3.05 -26.30 6.34
CA ARG A 171 2.60 -27.65 6.67
C ARG A 171 2.32 -27.82 8.16
N ALA A 172 3.16 -27.23 9.02
CA ALA A 172 2.97 -27.24 10.45
C ALA A 172 1.90 -26.22 10.87
N ARG A 173 0.74 -26.68 11.34
CA ARG A 173 -0.36 -25.82 11.79
C ARG A 173 0.06 -24.79 12.85
N ARG A 174 1.01 -25.13 13.70
CA ARG A 174 1.55 -24.23 14.74
C ARG A 174 2.34 -23.05 14.17
N ALA A 175 2.78 -23.13 12.90
CA ALA A 175 3.48 -22.04 12.20
C ALA A 175 2.51 -21.09 11.47
N TRP A 176 1.21 -21.34 11.53
CA TRP A 176 0.23 -20.45 10.89
C TRP A 176 0.14 -19.13 11.66
N ALA A 177 0.37 -18.06 10.97
CA ALA A 177 0.17 -16.69 11.46
C ALA A 177 -0.96 -16.00 10.70
N SER A 178 -1.40 -14.84 11.17
CA SER A 178 -2.36 -14.00 10.44
C SER A 178 -1.81 -13.58 9.08
N TRP A 179 -0.50 -13.36 9.00
CA TRP A 179 0.25 -13.05 7.78
C TRP A 179 1.33 -14.10 7.59
N ASN A 180 1.38 -14.69 6.40
CA ASN A 180 2.36 -15.68 6.04
C ASN A 180 3.00 -15.27 4.72
N TYR A 181 4.31 -15.13 4.72
CA TYR A 181 5.08 -14.78 3.54
C TYR A 181 5.80 -16.03 3.03
N ARG A 182 5.60 -16.36 1.76
CA ARG A 182 6.18 -17.53 1.11
C ARG A 182 7.12 -17.08 0.00
N VAL A 183 8.34 -17.58 0.05
CA VAL A 183 9.32 -17.41 -1.03
C VAL A 183 9.55 -18.76 -1.69
N GLU A 184 9.34 -18.82 -2.98
CA GLU A 184 9.62 -19.99 -3.81
C GLU A 184 10.78 -19.70 -4.73
N ARG A 185 11.75 -20.59 -4.78
CA ARG A 185 12.79 -20.55 -5.80
C ARG A 185 12.29 -21.26 -7.04
N LEU A 186 12.22 -20.56 -8.15
CA LEU A 186 11.80 -21.09 -9.44
C LEU A 186 12.99 -21.77 -10.16
N PRO A 187 12.71 -22.69 -11.09
CA PRO A 187 13.72 -23.19 -12.02
C PRO A 187 14.36 -22.01 -12.76
N GLY A 188 15.68 -21.86 -12.66
CA GLY A 188 16.41 -20.70 -13.22
C GLY A 188 16.96 -19.74 -12.16
N GLY A 189 16.63 -19.95 -10.87
CA GLY A 189 17.20 -19.16 -9.75
C GLY A 189 16.39 -17.92 -9.39
N GLU A 190 15.36 -17.60 -10.14
CA GLU A 190 14.42 -16.54 -9.78
C GLU A 190 13.64 -16.89 -8.51
N THR A 191 13.28 -15.88 -7.74
CA THR A 191 12.44 -16.05 -6.56
C THR A 191 11.07 -15.42 -6.79
N ARG A 192 10.02 -16.14 -6.42
CA ARG A 192 8.66 -15.63 -6.37
C ARG A 192 8.24 -15.50 -4.91
N ALA A 193 7.68 -14.35 -4.58
CA ALA A 193 7.15 -14.07 -3.26
C ALA A 193 5.63 -13.94 -3.31
N THR A 194 4.95 -14.54 -2.33
CA THR A 194 3.50 -14.45 -2.17
C THR A 194 3.17 -14.21 -0.70
N THR A 195 2.14 -13.40 -0.46
CA THR A 195 1.63 -13.14 0.89
C THR A 195 0.27 -13.79 1.04
N HIS A 196 0.09 -14.53 2.12
CA HIS A 196 -1.15 -15.25 2.44
C HIS A 196 -1.69 -14.77 3.79
N TYR A 197 -2.83 -14.13 3.79
CA TYR A 197 -3.54 -13.72 4.99
C TYR A 197 -4.49 -14.82 5.42
N TRP A 198 -4.38 -15.28 6.65
CA TRP A 198 -5.37 -16.17 7.26
C TRP A 198 -6.46 -15.34 7.94
N MET A 199 -7.57 -15.16 7.22
CA MET A 199 -8.63 -14.23 7.61
C MET A 199 -9.33 -14.61 8.91
N ASN A 200 -9.36 -15.90 9.25
CA ASN A 200 -9.93 -16.38 10.51
C ASN A 200 -9.16 -15.88 11.74
N ALA A 201 -7.83 -15.82 11.68
CA ALA A 201 -7.01 -15.24 12.73
C ALA A 201 -7.00 -13.71 12.68
N LEU A 202 -7.01 -13.14 11.46
CA LEU A 202 -6.91 -11.69 11.26
C LEU A 202 -8.22 -10.97 11.62
N GLN A 203 -9.38 -11.53 11.25
CA GLN A 203 -10.67 -10.86 11.39
C GLN A 203 -11.76 -11.70 12.05
N GLY A 204 -11.47 -12.93 12.46
CA GLY A 204 -12.46 -13.78 13.12
C GLY A 204 -13.65 -14.18 12.24
N VAL A 205 -13.50 -14.19 10.92
CA VAL A 205 -14.59 -14.35 9.93
C VAL A 205 -15.35 -15.67 10.02
N SER A 206 -14.72 -16.74 10.56
CA SER A 206 -15.36 -18.06 10.69
C SER A 206 -14.64 -18.94 11.70
N LYS A 207 -15.43 -19.79 12.40
CA LYS A 207 -14.91 -20.87 13.25
C LYS A 207 -15.00 -22.25 12.58
N LYS A 208 -15.69 -22.35 11.42
CA LYS A 208 -15.99 -23.63 10.74
C LYS A 208 -15.10 -23.89 9.54
N ARG A 209 -14.79 -22.89 8.76
CA ARG A 209 -14.04 -22.98 7.50
C ARG A 209 -12.91 -21.97 7.50
N ASN A 210 -11.76 -22.32 6.93
CA ASN A 210 -10.68 -21.37 6.75
C ASN A 210 -10.90 -20.54 5.46
N TYR A 211 -10.59 -19.25 5.59
CA TYR A 211 -10.59 -18.30 4.48
C TYR A 211 -9.22 -17.62 4.42
N PHE A 212 -8.73 -17.48 3.21
CA PHE A 212 -7.43 -16.88 2.92
C PHE A 212 -7.58 -15.78 1.89
N VAL A 213 -6.76 -14.76 2.00
CA VAL A 213 -6.52 -13.81 0.91
C VAL A 213 -5.06 -13.94 0.53
N SER A 214 -4.80 -14.29 -0.73
CA SER A 214 -3.45 -14.36 -1.28
C SER A 214 -3.19 -13.18 -2.19
N ILE A 215 -2.06 -12.51 -1.97
CA ILE A 215 -1.57 -11.45 -2.86
C ILE A 215 -0.55 -12.07 -3.80
N ASN A 216 -0.84 -12.00 -5.09
CA ASN A 216 -0.13 -12.66 -6.17
C ASN A 216 -0.14 -14.21 -6.06
N GLY A 217 0.47 -14.93 -6.98
CA GLY A 217 0.51 -16.40 -6.94
C GLY A 217 -0.84 -17.10 -7.10
N ALA A 218 -1.83 -16.44 -7.71
CA ALA A 218 -3.17 -16.98 -7.91
C ALA A 218 -3.20 -18.28 -8.75
N GLU A 219 -2.18 -18.48 -9.57
CA GLU A 219 -1.99 -19.68 -10.41
C GLU A 219 -1.74 -20.97 -9.61
N SER A 220 -1.32 -20.85 -8.36
CA SER A 220 -1.14 -22.01 -7.46
C SER A 220 -2.42 -22.42 -6.74
N ILE A 221 -3.51 -21.64 -6.86
CA ILE A 221 -4.78 -21.86 -6.16
C ILE A 221 -5.77 -22.50 -7.12
N PRO A 222 -6.31 -23.70 -6.82
CA PRO A 222 -7.32 -24.33 -7.68
C PRO A 222 -8.56 -23.46 -7.85
N ASP A 223 -9.09 -23.33 -9.04
CA ASP A 223 -10.28 -22.49 -9.32
C ASP A 223 -11.48 -22.91 -8.46
N SER A 224 -11.63 -24.18 -8.14
CA SER A 224 -12.69 -24.70 -7.26
C SER A 224 -12.61 -24.15 -5.81
N ALA A 225 -11.46 -23.64 -5.39
CA ALA A 225 -11.27 -23.03 -4.07
C ALA A 225 -11.39 -21.51 -4.10
N VAL A 226 -11.36 -20.88 -5.27
CA VAL A 226 -11.46 -19.42 -5.44
C VAL A 226 -12.89 -18.97 -5.20
N LEU A 227 -13.06 -17.95 -4.35
CA LEU A 227 -14.35 -17.32 -4.06
C LEU A 227 -14.47 -15.95 -4.75
N TYR A 228 -13.37 -15.21 -4.82
CA TYR A 228 -13.34 -13.88 -5.44
C TYR A 228 -11.92 -13.53 -5.83
N ARG A 229 -11.77 -12.77 -6.91
CA ARG A 229 -10.49 -12.26 -7.38
C ARG A 229 -10.64 -10.81 -7.79
N THR A 230 -9.69 -9.97 -7.41
CA THR A 230 -9.64 -8.56 -7.79
C THR A 230 -8.20 -8.11 -7.94
N THR A 231 -8.03 -6.96 -8.57
CA THR A 231 -6.74 -6.31 -8.74
C THR A 231 -6.70 -5.04 -7.92
N TYR A 232 -5.61 -4.85 -7.19
CA TYR A 232 -5.29 -3.61 -6.49
C TYR A 232 -4.03 -3.00 -7.08
N HIS A 233 -3.97 -1.69 -7.08
CA HIS A 233 -2.77 -0.93 -7.41
C HIS A 233 -2.17 -0.40 -6.11
N HIS A 234 -1.01 -0.93 -5.71
CA HIS A 234 -0.32 -0.52 -4.50
C HIS A 234 0.74 0.53 -4.82
N PRO A 235 0.88 1.60 -4.02
CA PRO A 235 1.91 2.60 -4.25
C PRO A 235 3.31 1.99 -4.08
N VAL A 236 4.22 2.37 -4.97
CA VAL A 236 5.63 2.00 -4.91
C VAL A 236 6.40 3.15 -4.24
N TYR A 237 7.03 2.86 -3.12
CA TYR A 237 7.79 3.85 -2.37
C TYR A 237 9.19 3.98 -2.96
N THR A 238 9.49 5.13 -3.55
CA THR A 238 10.79 5.46 -4.12
C THR A 238 11.36 6.70 -3.44
N LEU A 239 12.67 6.92 -3.60
CA LEU A 239 13.32 8.16 -3.14
C LEU A 239 12.72 9.40 -3.82
N GLU A 240 12.29 9.26 -5.07
CA GLU A 240 11.60 10.32 -5.83
C GLU A 240 10.26 10.67 -5.18
N ALA A 241 9.43 9.65 -4.88
CA ALA A 241 8.14 9.85 -4.21
C ALA A 241 8.30 10.47 -2.82
N MET A 242 9.33 10.06 -2.05
CA MET A 242 9.61 10.68 -0.75
C MET A 242 9.96 12.17 -0.85
N ARG A 243 10.77 12.55 -1.84
CA ARG A 243 11.12 13.96 -2.07
C ARG A 243 9.87 14.74 -2.47
N ALA A 244 9.10 14.22 -3.42
CA ALA A 244 7.83 14.82 -3.85
C ALA A 244 6.84 14.98 -2.68
N GLN A 245 6.74 13.99 -1.78
CA GLN A 245 5.86 14.05 -0.62
C GLN A 245 6.12 15.29 0.26
N GLY A 246 7.38 15.69 0.44
CA GLY A 246 7.75 16.89 1.19
C GLY A 246 7.26 18.20 0.55
N GLU A 247 7.04 18.21 -0.76
CA GLU A 247 6.62 19.37 -1.54
C GLU A 247 5.10 19.44 -1.78
N LEU A 248 4.38 18.30 -1.64
CA LEU A 248 2.92 18.23 -1.88
C LEU A 248 2.09 19.30 -1.15
N PRO A 249 2.39 19.67 0.12
CA PRO A 249 1.63 20.73 0.79
C PRO A 249 1.62 22.05 0.01
N GLY A 250 2.67 22.33 -0.77
CA GLY A 250 2.77 23.51 -1.62
C GLY A 250 1.72 23.57 -2.73
N LEU A 251 1.20 22.44 -3.20
CA LEU A 251 0.12 22.43 -4.21
C LEU A 251 -1.17 23.03 -3.66
N ASN A 252 -1.50 22.72 -2.39
CA ASN A 252 -2.75 23.20 -1.75
C ASN A 252 -2.71 24.69 -1.39
N THR A 253 -1.55 25.32 -1.34
CA THR A 253 -1.41 26.74 -0.97
C THR A 253 -1.43 27.68 -2.18
N ARG A 254 -1.34 27.15 -3.38
CA ARG A 254 -1.30 27.90 -4.65
C ARG A 254 -2.65 28.02 -5.31
N SER A 255 -3.56 27.12 -5.00
CA SER A 255 -4.92 27.12 -5.55
C SER A 255 -5.79 28.14 -4.80
N PRO A 256 -6.44 29.07 -5.50
CA PRO A 256 -7.33 30.05 -4.86
C PRO A 256 -8.66 29.44 -4.37
N GLY A 257 -8.93 28.17 -4.70
CA GLY A 257 -10.22 27.55 -4.44
C GLY A 257 -10.19 26.23 -3.68
#